data_10b4eec8dcae23da9f2d41d49ad2c2c5
#
_entry.id   10b4eec8dcae23da9f2d41d49ad2c2c5
#
_cell.length_a   1.000
_cell.length_b   1.000
_cell.length_c   1.000
_cell.angle_alpha   90.00
_cell.angle_beta   90.00
_cell.angle_gamma   90.00
#
_symmetry.space_group_name_H-M   'P 1'
#
loop_
_entity.id
_entity.type
_entity.pdbx_description
1 polymer ?
#
loop_
_entity_poly.entity_id
_entity_poly.type
_entity_poly.pdbx_seq_one_letter_code
_entity_poly.pdbx_strand_id
1 'polypeptide(L)'
;QRQMCIRDSYQAQRGIPGYRQMKIILERRYGLKCNLKRIYRLMRVLGLRSVCRKKKRRYQKKTPAEYTAENILNREFSSDRQNEKCVADITELKYGSGSKAYLSAVLDLYGRNIVAFSLSRRNNTPLVLDTFEQAFQKYPDAKPLLHSDRGVQYTSRSFRKEMKRAGVCQSMSRVGRCLDNAPMEGFWGILKTEMYYLYHFEDYETLRKTICAYIDFYNNDRYQKKLGCMTPAEFIAASAK
;
A
#
# COMPACT_ATOMS: atom_id res chain seq x y z
N GLN A 1 -13.25 -30.00 11.22
CA GLN A 1 -13.43 -29.18 10.01
C GLN A 1 -12.95 -27.73 10.21
N ARG A 2 -13.46 -26.93 11.19
CA ARG A 2 -13.08 -25.52 11.41
C ARG A 2 -11.59 -25.33 11.76
N GLN A 3 -11.00 -26.22 12.54
CA GLN A 3 -9.56 -26.15 12.86
C GLN A 3 -8.70 -26.41 11.64
N MET A 4 -9.10 -27.32 10.76
CA MET A 4 -8.44 -27.60 9.49
C MET A 4 -8.47 -26.38 8.58
N CYS A 5 -9.65 -25.78 8.35
CA CYS A 5 -9.75 -24.55 7.56
C CYS A 5 -8.89 -23.37 8.11
N ILE A 6 -8.78 -23.24 9.43
CA ILE A 6 -7.91 -22.23 10.06
C ILE A 6 -6.43 -22.52 9.77
N ARG A 7 -6.00 -23.78 9.93
CA ARG A 7 -4.60 -24.19 9.67
C ARG A 7 -4.23 -24.00 8.22
N ASP A 8 -5.06 -24.48 7.30
CA ASP A 8 -4.84 -24.39 5.85
C ASP A 8 -4.78 -22.93 5.37
N SER A 9 -5.73 -22.10 5.83
CA SER A 9 -5.72 -20.67 5.52
C SER A 9 -4.52 -19.94 6.10
N TYR A 10 -4.06 -20.32 7.28
CA TYR A 10 -2.88 -19.74 7.91
C TYR A 10 -1.60 -20.11 7.14
N GLN A 11 -1.47 -21.37 6.73
CA GLN A 11 -0.33 -21.85 5.94
C GLN A 11 -0.33 -21.25 4.52
N ALA A 12 -1.47 -21.23 3.84
CA ALA A 12 -1.62 -20.64 2.51
C ALA A 12 -1.22 -19.16 2.46
N GLN A 13 -1.43 -18.43 3.55
CA GLN A 13 -1.02 -17.04 3.70
C GLN A 13 0.24 -16.87 4.57
N ARG A 14 1.10 -17.88 4.63
CA ARG A 14 2.44 -17.86 5.24
C ARG A 14 2.45 -17.30 6.69
N GLY A 15 1.40 -17.54 7.46
CA GLY A 15 1.32 -17.10 8.84
C GLY A 15 0.98 -15.62 9.06
N ILE A 16 0.70 -14.86 8.02
CA ILE A 16 0.37 -13.44 8.08
C ILE A 16 -0.94 -13.19 8.84
N PRO A 17 -2.05 -13.93 8.62
CA PRO A 17 -3.35 -13.60 9.19
C PRO A 17 -3.36 -13.70 10.71
N GLY A 18 -3.73 -12.60 11.37
CA GLY A 18 -4.19 -12.61 12.75
C GLY A 18 -5.68 -13.02 12.83
N TYR A 19 -6.20 -13.24 14.05
CA TYR A 19 -7.55 -13.75 14.26
C TYR A 19 -8.66 -12.89 13.60
N ARG A 20 -8.46 -11.58 13.43
CA ARG A 20 -9.43 -10.70 12.76
C ARG A 20 -9.45 -10.95 11.26
N GLN A 21 -8.29 -11.09 10.63
CA GLN A 21 -8.17 -11.42 9.21
C GLN A 21 -8.66 -12.85 8.95
N MET A 22 -8.30 -13.79 9.84
CA MET A 22 -8.76 -15.17 9.76
C MET A 22 -10.30 -15.28 9.78
N LYS A 23 -11.00 -14.42 10.55
CA LYS A 23 -12.47 -14.37 10.53
C LYS A 23 -12.99 -14.08 9.12
N ILE A 24 -12.45 -13.06 8.46
CA ILE A 24 -12.86 -12.66 7.11
C ILE A 24 -12.59 -13.80 6.12
N ILE A 25 -11.41 -14.42 6.19
CA ILE A 25 -11.03 -15.54 5.32
C ILE A 25 -12.00 -16.72 5.48
N LEU A 26 -12.34 -17.09 6.71
CA LEU A 26 -13.25 -18.20 6.98
C LEU A 26 -14.67 -17.90 6.47
N GLU A 27 -15.15 -16.69 6.63
CA GLU A 27 -16.46 -16.28 6.14
C GLU A 27 -16.49 -16.23 4.60
N ARG A 28 -15.45 -15.66 3.96
CA ARG A 28 -15.39 -15.47 2.51
C ARG A 28 -15.09 -16.76 1.73
N ARG A 29 -14.13 -17.57 2.18
CA ARG A 29 -13.68 -18.77 1.45
C ARG A 29 -14.47 -20.03 1.79
N TYR A 30 -14.96 -20.14 3.03
CA TYR A 30 -15.59 -21.37 3.51
C TYR A 30 -17.03 -21.19 4.00
N GLY A 31 -17.59 -19.98 3.92
CA GLY A 31 -18.94 -19.69 4.45
C GLY A 31 -19.09 -19.84 5.96
N LEU A 32 -17.99 -19.97 6.71
CA LEU A 32 -17.98 -20.28 8.13
C LEU A 32 -18.14 -19.03 8.99
N LYS A 33 -19.35 -18.72 9.42
CA LYS A 33 -19.62 -17.64 10.37
C LYS A 33 -19.17 -18.04 11.78
N CYS A 34 -18.18 -17.34 12.32
CA CYS A 34 -17.63 -17.58 13.65
C CYS A 34 -17.42 -16.26 14.42
N ASN A 35 -17.67 -16.32 15.74
CA ASN A 35 -17.35 -15.20 16.63
C ASN A 35 -15.83 -15.03 16.75
N LEU A 36 -15.35 -13.77 16.81
CA LEU A 36 -13.93 -13.43 16.95
C LEU A 36 -13.26 -14.10 18.16
N LYS A 37 -13.95 -14.16 19.32
CA LYS A 37 -13.43 -14.82 20.53
C LYS A 37 -13.17 -16.31 20.31
N ARG A 38 -14.04 -16.98 19.54
CA ARG A 38 -13.87 -18.41 19.19
C ARG A 38 -12.69 -18.63 18.28
N ILE A 39 -12.52 -17.80 17.24
CA ILE A 39 -11.38 -17.90 16.32
C ILE A 39 -10.07 -17.64 17.07
N TYR A 40 -10.01 -16.59 17.89
CA TYR A 40 -8.84 -16.32 18.73
C TYR A 40 -8.46 -17.53 19.61
N ARG A 41 -9.43 -18.14 20.29
CA ARG A 41 -9.19 -19.32 21.12
C ARG A 41 -8.69 -20.50 20.29
N LEU A 42 -9.32 -20.78 19.13
CA LEU A 42 -8.92 -21.88 18.25
C LEU A 42 -7.50 -21.67 17.71
N MET A 43 -7.14 -20.47 17.28
CA MET A 43 -5.77 -20.16 16.85
C MET A 43 -4.76 -20.37 17.98
N ARG A 44 -5.08 -19.99 19.22
CA ARG A 44 -4.22 -20.24 20.38
C ARG A 44 -4.05 -21.73 20.67
N VAL A 45 -5.12 -22.51 20.63
CA VAL A 45 -5.08 -23.98 20.83
C VAL A 45 -4.21 -24.65 19.75
N LEU A 46 -4.28 -24.14 18.51
CA LEU A 46 -3.46 -24.62 17.39
C LEU A 46 -2.02 -24.08 17.41
N GLY A 47 -1.63 -23.26 18.38
CA GLY A 47 -0.32 -22.62 18.45
C GLY A 47 -0.07 -21.55 17.37
N LEU A 48 -1.12 -21.10 16.67
CA LEU A 48 -1.02 -20.17 15.53
C LEU A 48 -1.05 -18.72 16.00
N ARG A 49 -0.01 -17.95 15.63
CA ARG A 49 0.09 -16.51 15.89
C ARG A 49 0.56 -15.80 14.63
N SER A 50 -0.05 -14.64 14.31
CA SER A 50 0.43 -13.81 13.20
C SER A 50 1.92 -13.51 13.34
N VAL A 51 2.67 -13.70 12.25
CA VAL A 51 4.10 -13.40 12.17
C VAL A 51 4.38 -11.90 12.07
N CYS A 52 3.37 -11.07 11.82
CA CYS A 52 3.51 -9.62 11.74
C CYS A 52 3.88 -9.02 13.09
N ARG A 53 5.02 -8.34 13.17
CA ARG A 53 5.54 -7.69 14.38
C ARG A 53 5.20 -6.21 14.41
N LYS A 54 4.87 -5.67 15.61
CA LYS A 54 4.77 -4.21 15.82
C LYS A 54 6.17 -3.59 15.78
N LYS A 55 6.38 -2.56 14.95
CA LYS A 55 7.65 -1.83 14.85
C LYS A 55 7.56 -0.47 15.53
N LYS A 56 8.68 -0.03 16.14
CA LYS A 56 8.82 1.35 16.68
C LYS A 56 9.08 2.32 15.52
N ARG A 57 8.34 3.44 15.47
CA ARG A 57 8.54 4.52 14.49
C ARG A 57 9.87 5.22 14.74
N ARG A 58 10.66 5.48 13.67
CA ARG A 58 11.82 6.37 13.70
C ARG A 58 11.49 7.65 12.94
N TYR A 59 11.79 8.79 13.54
CA TYR A 59 11.64 10.11 12.92
C TYR A 59 12.85 10.43 12.04
N GLN A 60 12.64 10.95 10.83
CA GLN A 60 13.70 11.44 9.94
C GLN A 60 13.49 12.93 9.68
N LYS A 61 14.57 13.72 9.75
CA LYS A 61 14.57 15.14 9.36
C LYS A 61 14.48 15.25 7.83
N LYS A 62 13.61 16.13 7.32
CA LYS A 62 13.42 16.39 5.88
C LYS A 62 14.15 17.66 5.46
N THR A 63 14.69 17.67 4.24
CA THR A 63 15.31 18.83 3.58
C THR A 63 14.24 19.82 3.10
N PRO A 64 14.51 21.13 3.02
CA PRO A 64 13.59 22.12 2.46
C PRO A 64 13.24 21.83 0.99
N ALA A 65 12.01 22.07 0.59
CA ALA A 65 11.52 21.85 -0.77
C ALA A 65 11.58 23.12 -1.60
N GLU A 66 11.93 23.00 -2.87
CA GLU A 66 12.01 24.14 -3.82
C GLU A 66 10.64 24.70 -4.20
N TYR A 67 9.62 23.86 -4.22
CA TYR A 67 8.23 24.21 -4.53
C TYR A 67 7.26 23.47 -3.61
N THR A 68 6.16 24.11 -3.27
CA THR A 68 5.09 23.46 -2.50
C THR A 68 3.73 23.79 -3.08
N ALA A 69 2.94 22.76 -3.40
CA ALA A 69 1.52 22.92 -3.66
C ALA A 69 0.74 23.07 -2.35
N GLU A 70 -0.45 23.67 -2.44
CA GLU A 70 -1.39 23.76 -1.33
C GLU A 70 -1.89 22.37 -0.90
N ASN A 71 -2.24 22.21 0.39
CA ASN A 71 -2.87 20.99 0.87
C ASN A 71 -4.36 20.99 0.57
N ILE A 72 -4.73 20.62 -0.66
CA ILE A 72 -6.11 20.57 -1.13
C ILE A 72 -6.83 19.34 -0.54
N LEU A 73 -6.13 18.19 -0.40
CA LEU A 73 -6.71 16.96 0.13
C LEU A 73 -7.20 17.10 1.57
N ASN A 74 -6.52 17.92 2.37
CA ASN A 74 -6.89 18.28 3.75
C ASN A 74 -7.35 17.10 4.64
N ARG A 75 -6.72 15.93 4.48
CA ARG A 75 -7.05 14.65 5.16
C ARG A 75 -8.42 14.07 4.81
N GLU A 76 -9.05 14.53 3.76
CA GLU A 76 -10.29 13.95 3.26
C GLU A 76 -9.96 12.70 2.42
N PHE A 77 -9.74 11.57 3.12
CA PHE A 77 -9.31 10.30 2.53
C PHE A 77 -10.47 9.43 2.02
N SER A 78 -11.66 9.98 1.88
CA SER A 78 -12.78 9.40 1.16
C SER A 78 -12.77 9.86 -0.29
N SER A 79 -13.19 8.99 -1.19
CA SER A 79 -13.34 9.25 -2.62
C SER A 79 -14.60 8.55 -3.10
N ASP A 80 -15.36 9.18 -3.98
CA ASP A 80 -16.65 8.66 -4.43
C ASP A 80 -16.50 7.78 -5.68
N ARG A 81 -15.38 7.91 -6.40
CA ARG A 81 -15.09 7.13 -7.61
C ARG A 81 -13.61 6.81 -7.75
N GLN A 82 -13.33 5.79 -8.54
CA GLN A 82 -11.97 5.36 -8.85
C GLN A 82 -11.18 6.47 -9.55
N ASN A 83 -9.90 6.61 -9.17
CA ASN A 83 -8.96 7.59 -9.72
C ASN A 83 -9.40 9.07 -9.56
N GLU A 84 -10.27 9.37 -8.61
CA GLU A 84 -10.62 10.76 -8.25
C GLU A 84 -9.57 11.38 -7.34
N LYS A 85 -9.19 10.65 -6.27
CA LYS A 85 -8.17 11.07 -5.30
C LYS A 85 -7.14 9.97 -5.13
N CYS A 86 -5.88 10.30 -5.41
CA CYS A 86 -4.75 9.39 -5.25
C CYS A 86 -3.72 9.95 -4.29
N VAL A 87 -3.03 9.08 -3.59
CA VAL A 87 -1.90 9.43 -2.73
C VAL A 87 -0.64 8.72 -3.20
N ALA A 88 0.50 9.41 -3.14
CA ALA A 88 1.78 8.86 -3.56
C ALA A 88 2.85 9.10 -2.51
N ASP A 89 3.81 8.18 -2.45
CA ASP A 89 4.98 8.28 -1.56
C ASP A 89 6.08 7.33 -2.02
N ILE A 90 7.27 7.52 -1.47
CA ILE A 90 8.44 6.66 -1.69
C ILE A 90 8.85 6.05 -0.35
N THR A 91 9.15 4.75 -0.35
CA THR A 91 9.73 4.08 0.80
C THR A 91 11.09 3.48 0.49
N GLU A 92 12.03 3.59 1.45
CA GLU A 92 13.34 2.93 1.39
C GLU A 92 13.22 1.49 1.89
N LEU A 93 13.83 0.57 1.16
CA LEU A 93 14.01 -0.85 1.49
C LEU A 93 15.49 -1.19 1.37
N LYS A 94 16.00 -2.06 2.25
CA LYS A 94 17.38 -2.51 2.23
C LYS A 94 17.46 -3.97 1.78
N TYR A 95 18.53 -4.35 1.07
CA TYR A 95 18.83 -5.70 0.66
C TYR A 95 20.35 -5.95 0.71
N GLY A 96 20.75 -7.20 0.60
CA GLY A 96 22.17 -7.60 0.71
C GLY A 96 22.81 -7.09 2.00
N SER A 97 24.06 -6.71 1.92
CA SER A 97 24.86 -6.18 3.04
C SER A 97 24.53 -4.72 3.42
N GLY A 98 23.39 -4.16 2.98
CA GLY A 98 22.96 -2.80 3.31
C GLY A 98 22.68 -1.91 2.10
N SER A 99 22.71 -2.47 0.90
CA SER A 99 22.27 -1.79 -0.33
C SER A 99 20.84 -1.29 -0.20
N LYS A 100 20.52 -0.21 -0.90
CA LYS A 100 19.21 0.44 -0.82
C LYS A 100 18.45 0.32 -2.13
N ALA A 101 17.15 0.08 -2.00
CA ALA A 101 16.18 0.24 -3.06
C ALA A 101 15.07 1.18 -2.61
N TYR A 102 14.45 1.85 -3.55
CA TYR A 102 13.39 2.84 -3.32
C TYR A 102 12.17 2.41 -4.10
N LEU A 103 11.07 2.20 -3.40
CA LEU A 103 9.79 1.84 -3.97
C LEU A 103 8.88 3.06 -3.97
N SER A 104 8.53 3.54 -5.15
CA SER A 104 7.50 4.56 -5.37
C SER A 104 6.18 3.86 -5.68
N ALA A 105 5.08 4.34 -5.13
CA ALA A 105 3.75 3.82 -5.45
C ALA A 105 2.68 4.91 -5.40
N VAL A 106 1.62 4.68 -6.18
CA VAL A 106 0.39 5.47 -6.21
C VAL A 106 -0.75 4.59 -5.70
N LEU A 107 -1.46 5.05 -4.68
CA LEU A 107 -2.62 4.39 -4.10
C LEU A 107 -3.88 5.21 -4.38
N ASP A 108 -4.87 4.60 -5.00
CA ASP A 108 -6.21 5.15 -5.15
C ASP A 108 -6.98 5.11 -3.82
N LEU A 109 -7.61 6.20 -3.44
CA LEU A 109 -8.32 6.29 -2.17
C LEU A 109 -9.70 5.62 -2.19
N TYR A 110 -10.32 5.49 -3.37
CA TYR A 110 -11.61 4.82 -3.53
C TYR A 110 -11.50 3.31 -3.31
N GLY A 111 -10.78 2.64 -4.19
CA GLY A 111 -10.58 1.19 -4.16
C GLY A 111 -9.49 0.74 -3.19
N ARG A 112 -8.69 1.67 -2.64
CA ARG A 112 -7.52 1.39 -1.80
C ARG A 112 -6.52 0.43 -2.44
N ASN A 113 -6.51 0.38 -3.77
CA ASN A 113 -5.60 -0.43 -4.58
C ASN A 113 -4.32 0.35 -4.93
N ILE A 114 -3.24 -0.38 -5.14
CA ILE A 114 -2.04 0.20 -5.75
C ILE A 114 -2.27 0.27 -7.26
N VAL A 115 -2.36 1.50 -7.75
CA VAL A 115 -2.60 1.80 -9.18
C VAL A 115 -1.38 1.49 -10.01
N ALA A 116 -0.22 1.99 -9.55
CA ALA A 116 1.08 1.81 -10.17
C ALA A 116 2.19 1.84 -9.12
N PHE A 117 3.33 1.25 -9.43
CA PHE A 117 4.52 1.28 -8.60
C PHE A 117 5.79 1.06 -9.43
N SER A 118 6.90 1.62 -8.97
CA SER A 118 8.23 1.43 -9.56
C SER A 118 9.27 1.22 -8.48
N LEU A 119 10.25 0.36 -8.74
CA LEU A 119 11.38 0.11 -7.86
C LEU A 119 12.69 0.53 -8.53
N SER A 120 13.53 1.27 -7.82
CA SER A 120 14.84 1.71 -8.31
C SER A 120 15.90 1.64 -7.23
N ARG A 121 17.17 1.56 -7.63
CA ARG A 121 18.32 1.69 -6.73
C ARG A 121 18.60 3.15 -6.38
N ARG A 122 17.97 4.12 -7.04
CA ARG A 122 18.15 5.56 -6.84
C ARG A 122 16.84 6.23 -6.43
N ASN A 123 16.93 7.09 -5.42
CA ASN A 123 15.80 7.93 -4.99
C ASN A 123 15.83 9.26 -5.77
N ASN A 124 15.31 9.25 -6.98
CA ASN A 124 15.38 10.38 -7.90
C ASN A 124 14.03 10.64 -8.58
N THR A 125 13.93 11.76 -9.29
CA THR A 125 12.72 12.14 -10.03
C THR A 125 12.29 11.13 -11.10
N PRO A 126 13.19 10.49 -11.90
CA PRO A 126 12.80 9.43 -12.83
C PRO A 126 11.98 8.31 -12.18
N LEU A 127 12.35 7.84 -10.97
CA LEU A 127 11.59 6.79 -10.26
C LEU A 127 10.10 7.15 -10.12
N VAL A 128 9.82 8.41 -9.78
CA VAL A 128 8.43 8.89 -9.61
C VAL A 128 7.75 9.07 -10.96
N LEU A 129 8.45 9.62 -11.95
CA LEU A 129 7.91 9.77 -13.31
C LEU A 129 7.55 8.42 -13.92
N ASP A 130 8.41 7.41 -13.80
CA ASP A 130 8.12 6.04 -14.27
C ASP A 130 6.87 5.45 -13.58
N THR A 131 6.70 5.74 -12.30
CA THR A 131 5.49 5.30 -11.56
C THR A 131 4.23 5.94 -12.12
N PHE A 132 4.27 7.25 -12.42
CA PHE A 132 3.11 7.96 -12.95
C PHE A 132 2.86 7.64 -14.40
N GLU A 133 3.89 7.40 -15.21
CA GLU A 133 3.73 6.94 -16.59
C GLU A 133 2.94 5.63 -16.64
N GLN A 134 3.26 4.64 -15.79
CA GLN A 134 2.50 3.41 -15.66
C GLN A 134 1.04 3.67 -15.24
N ALA A 135 0.79 4.61 -14.32
CA ALA A 135 -0.56 4.97 -13.91
C ALA A 135 -1.37 5.58 -15.08
N PHE A 136 -0.76 6.45 -15.87
CA PHE A 136 -1.40 7.10 -17.03
C PHE A 136 -1.61 6.12 -18.19
N GLN A 137 -0.69 5.19 -18.43
CA GLN A 137 -0.89 4.12 -19.41
C GLN A 137 -2.09 3.24 -19.04
N LYS A 138 -2.27 2.95 -17.75
CA LYS A 138 -3.39 2.15 -17.27
C LYS A 138 -4.73 2.90 -17.27
N TYR A 139 -4.70 4.20 -17.01
CA TYR A 139 -5.89 5.06 -16.91
C TYR A 139 -5.63 6.41 -17.61
N PRO A 140 -5.64 6.45 -18.95
CA PRO A 140 -5.21 7.63 -19.74
C PRO A 140 -6.11 8.84 -19.54
N ASP A 141 -7.38 8.65 -19.24
CA ASP A 141 -8.37 9.72 -19.06
C ASP A 141 -8.48 10.20 -17.60
N ALA A 142 -7.77 9.56 -16.67
CA ALA A 142 -7.84 9.91 -15.26
C ALA A 142 -7.11 11.21 -14.95
N LYS A 143 -7.79 12.13 -14.26
CA LYS A 143 -7.23 13.41 -13.79
C LYS A 143 -7.42 13.52 -12.26
N PRO A 144 -6.71 12.71 -11.47
CA PRO A 144 -6.89 12.67 -10.03
C PRO A 144 -6.43 13.96 -9.34
N LEU A 145 -6.98 14.22 -8.15
CA LEU A 145 -6.29 14.99 -7.14
C LEU A 145 -5.16 14.12 -6.57
N LEU A 146 -3.92 14.45 -6.91
CA LEU A 146 -2.75 13.72 -6.44
C LEU A 146 -2.14 14.36 -5.20
N HIS A 147 -2.17 13.65 -4.09
CA HIS A 147 -1.52 14.10 -2.86
C HIS A 147 -0.20 13.36 -2.61
N SER A 148 0.85 14.11 -2.30
CA SER A 148 2.16 13.57 -1.94
C SER A 148 2.75 14.28 -0.73
N ASP A 149 3.87 13.77 -0.25
CA ASP A 149 4.73 14.54 0.66
C ASP A 149 5.50 15.62 -0.13
N ARG A 150 6.34 16.40 0.58
CA ARG A 150 7.22 17.42 0.00
C ARG A 150 8.60 16.87 -0.34
N GLY A 151 8.69 15.63 -0.78
CA GLY A 151 9.94 15.05 -1.26
C GLY A 151 10.47 15.80 -2.49
N VAL A 152 11.78 15.90 -2.63
CA VAL A 152 12.42 16.61 -3.77
C VAL A 152 11.97 16.08 -5.13
N GLN A 153 11.57 14.82 -5.20
CA GLN A 153 11.05 14.20 -6.41
C GLN A 153 9.73 14.82 -6.86
N TYR A 154 8.79 15.03 -5.92
CA TYR A 154 7.46 15.59 -6.17
C TYR A 154 7.48 17.12 -6.34
N THR A 155 8.49 17.78 -5.77
CA THR A 155 8.67 19.25 -5.87
C THR A 155 9.51 19.66 -7.05
N SER A 156 10.10 18.71 -7.81
CA SER A 156 10.94 18.97 -8.96
C SER A 156 10.17 19.61 -10.11
N ARG A 157 10.87 20.48 -10.89
CA ARG A 157 10.31 21.18 -12.06
C ARG A 157 9.81 20.19 -13.13
N SER A 158 10.53 19.08 -13.34
CA SER A 158 10.15 18.05 -14.33
C SER A 158 8.87 17.33 -13.91
N PHE A 159 8.73 16.91 -12.65
CA PHE A 159 7.52 16.27 -12.16
C PHE A 159 6.31 17.21 -12.28
N ARG A 160 6.44 18.45 -11.84
CA ARG A 160 5.39 19.47 -11.97
C ARG A 160 4.95 19.69 -13.42
N LYS A 161 5.90 19.74 -14.36
CA LYS A 161 5.61 19.91 -15.80
C LYS A 161 4.76 18.75 -16.32
N GLU A 162 5.11 17.51 -15.97
CA GLU A 162 4.37 16.31 -16.39
C GLU A 162 2.98 16.25 -15.78
N MET A 163 2.81 16.56 -14.48
CA MET A 163 1.49 16.60 -13.83
C MET A 163 0.58 17.65 -14.49
N LYS A 164 1.13 18.84 -14.79
CA LYS A 164 0.39 19.87 -15.51
C LYS A 164 -0.01 19.45 -16.92
N ARG A 165 0.89 18.77 -17.66
CA ARG A 165 0.60 18.23 -18.99
C ARG A 165 -0.52 17.19 -18.97
N ALA A 166 -0.52 16.34 -17.97
CA ALA A 166 -1.56 15.32 -17.74
C ALA A 166 -2.87 15.89 -17.15
N GLY A 167 -2.94 17.17 -16.81
CA GLY A 167 -4.12 17.76 -16.19
C GLY A 167 -4.37 17.32 -14.75
N VAL A 168 -3.34 16.80 -14.05
CA VAL A 168 -3.40 16.32 -12.69
C VAL A 168 -3.25 17.47 -11.70
N CYS A 169 -4.18 17.57 -10.75
CA CYS A 169 -4.12 18.54 -9.66
C CYS A 169 -3.20 18.04 -8.55
N GLN A 170 -2.14 18.79 -8.25
CA GLN A 170 -1.22 18.44 -7.15
C GLN A 170 -1.69 19.01 -5.83
N SER A 171 -1.61 18.19 -4.78
CA SER A 171 -1.78 18.54 -3.38
C SER A 171 -0.57 18.05 -2.57
N MET A 172 -0.13 18.79 -1.57
CA MET A 172 1.04 18.41 -0.78
C MET A 172 0.78 18.49 0.72
N SER A 173 1.37 17.55 1.45
CA SER A 173 1.32 17.52 2.92
C SER A 173 1.90 18.81 3.52
N ARG A 174 1.33 19.28 4.62
CA ARG A 174 1.89 20.41 5.40
C ARG A 174 3.21 20.00 6.05
N VAL A 175 4.05 21.00 6.35
CA VAL A 175 5.34 20.76 7.02
C VAL A 175 5.12 20.10 8.38
N GLY A 176 5.82 19.00 8.65
CA GLY A 176 5.75 18.28 9.92
C GLY A 176 4.44 17.54 10.20
N ARG A 177 3.50 17.48 9.26
CA ARG A 177 2.20 16.81 9.39
C ARG A 177 2.20 15.46 8.67
N CYS A 178 2.82 14.44 9.26
CA CYS A 178 2.88 13.09 8.68
C CYS A 178 1.48 12.48 8.45
N LEU A 179 0.49 12.85 9.25
CA LEU A 179 -0.88 12.36 9.09
C LEU A 179 -1.56 12.83 7.79
N ASP A 180 -1.00 13.81 7.10
CA ASP A 180 -1.57 14.30 5.84
C ASP A 180 -1.43 13.26 4.71
N ASN A 181 -0.50 12.27 4.81
CA ASN A 181 -0.35 11.12 3.89
C ASN A 181 -0.58 9.76 4.58
N ALA A 182 -1.47 9.73 5.58
CA ALA A 182 -1.73 8.55 6.39
C ALA A 182 -2.11 7.27 5.61
N PRO A 183 -2.86 7.30 4.48
CA PRO A 183 -3.16 6.09 3.71
C PRO A 183 -1.91 5.41 3.15
N MET A 184 -0.95 6.18 2.61
CA MET A 184 0.33 5.62 2.12
C MET A 184 1.21 5.11 3.25
N GLU A 185 1.30 5.85 4.37
CA GLU A 185 2.02 5.36 5.55
C GLU A 185 1.42 4.04 6.07
N GLY A 186 0.09 3.92 6.02
CA GLY A 186 -0.63 2.70 6.36
C GLY A 186 -0.28 1.54 5.43
N PHE A 187 -0.25 1.79 4.12
CA PHE A 187 0.16 0.78 3.12
C PHE A 187 1.62 0.34 3.34
N TRP A 188 2.55 1.27 3.51
CA TRP A 188 3.95 0.93 3.81
C TRP A 188 4.11 0.12 5.09
N GLY A 189 3.32 0.45 6.11
CA GLY A 189 3.27 -0.34 7.35
C GLY A 189 2.84 -1.78 7.09
N ILE A 190 1.79 -1.98 6.30
CA ILE A 190 1.25 -3.30 5.92
C ILE A 190 2.28 -4.06 5.08
N LEU A 191 2.76 -3.49 3.97
CA LEU A 191 3.76 -4.11 3.09
C LEU A 191 5.01 -4.55 3.87
N LYS A 192 5.52 -3.66 4.72
CA LYS A 192 6.72 -3.97 5.51
C LYS A 192 6.50 -5.07 6.55
N THR A 193 5.35 -5.13 7.18
CA THR A 193 5.07 -6.14 8.21
C THR A 193 4.61 -7.47 7.63
N GLU A 194 3.90 -7.46 6.52
CA GLU A 194 3.36 -8.68 5.91
C GLU A 194 4.34 -9.33 4.90
N MET A 195 5.33 -8.57 4.43
CA MET A 195 6.30 -9.09 3.46
C MET A 195 7.75 -8.76 3.84
N TYR A 196 8.12 -7.46 3.87
CA TYR A 196 9.52 -7.07 3.89
C TYR A 196 10.29 -7.54 5.13
N TYR A 197 9.68 -7.52 6.32
CA TYR A 197 10.34 -7.95 7.56
C TYR A 197 10.29 -9.45 7.82
N LEU A 198 9.62 -10.21 6.98
CA LEU A 198 9.52 -11.67 7.09
C LEU A 198 10.62 -12.39 6.34
N TYR A 199 11.31 -11.69 5.42
CA TYR A 199 12.35 -12.25 4.58
C TYR A 199 13.66 -11.46 4.71
N HIS A 200 14.76 -12.14 4.44
CA HIS A 200 16.04 -11.52 4.14
C HIS A 200 16.22 -11.53 2.63
N PHE A 201 16.52 -10.37 2.04
CA PHE A 201 16.69 -10.23 0.60
C PHE A 201 18.18 -10.10 0.30
N GLU A 202 18.76 -11.08 -0.36
CA GLU A 202 20.19 -11.09 -0.70
C GLU A 202 20.47 -10.15 -1.88
N ASP A 203 19.57 -10.10 -2.86
CA ASP A 203 19.74 -9.34 -4.08
C ASP A 203 18.50 -8.49 -4.45
N TYR A 204 18.71 -7.56 -5.40
CA TYR A 204 17.69 -6.64 -5.89
C TYR A 204 16.55 -7.34 -6.64
N GLU A 205 16.86 -8.36 -7.44
CA GLU A 205 15.86 -9.04 -8.28
C GLU A 205 14.91 -9.89 -7.43
N THR A 206 15.41 -10.55 -6.41
CA THR A 206 14.59 -11.27 -5.43
C THR A 206 13.68 -10.32 -4.68
N LEU A 207 14.19 -9.16 -4.24
CA LEU A 207 13.38 -8.11 -3.62
C LEU A 207 12.30 -7.60 -4.59
N ARG A 208 12.65 -7.32 -5.85
CA ARG A 208 11.72 -6.84 -6.89
C ARG A 208 10.60 -7.83 -7.16
N LYS A 209 10.94 -9.09 -7.41
CA LYS A 209 9.96 -10.16 -7.65
C LYS A 209 8.99 -10.32 -6.48
N THR A 210 9.50 -10.27 -5.24
CA THR A 210 8.67 -10.40 -4.04
C THR A 210 7.75 -9.21 -3.84
N ILE A 211 8.21 -7.97 -4.15
CA ILE A 211 7.36 -6.78 -4.12
C ILE A 211 6.24 -6.88 -5.16
N CYS A 212 6.55 -7.26 -6.40
CA CYS A 212 5.54 -7.44 -7.45
C CYS A 212 4.46 -8.44 -7.02
N ALA A 213 4.86 -9.62 -6.55
CA ALA A 213 3.95 -10.65 -6.07
C ALA A 213 3.12 -10.19 -4.85
N TYR A 214 3.71 -9.38 -3.96
CA TYR A 214 2.98 -8.86 -2.82
C TYR A 214 1.95 -7.80 -3.20
N ILE A 215 2.27 -6.90 -4.12
CA ILE A 215 1.32 -5.87 -4.58
C ILE A 215 0.16 -6.51 -5.34
N ASP A 216 0.43 -7.55 -6.14
CA ASP A 216 -0.61 -8.34 -6.78
C ASP A 216 -1.53 -8.99 -5.72
N PHE A 217 -0.96 -9.68 -4.74
CA PHE A 217 -1.72 -10.23 -3.60
C PHE A 217 -2.52 -9.15 -2.84
N TYR A 218 -1.91 -7.97 -2.60
CA TYR A 218 -2.58 -6.88 -1.90
C TYR A 218 -3.83 -6.40 -2.65
N ASN A 219 -3.75 -6.28 -3.97
CA ASN A 219 -4.84 -5.80 -4.81
C ASN A 219 -5.93 -6.86 -5.03
N ASN A 220 -5.55 -8.13 -5.21
CA ASN A 220 -6.46 -9.17 -5.71
C ASN A 220 -6.91 -10.17 -4.65
N ASP A 221 -6.12 -10.41 -3.59
CA ASP A 221 -6.38 -11.48 -2.62
C ASP A 221 -6.50 -11.01 -1.17
N ARG A 222 -6.04 -9.80 -0.86
CA ARG A 222 -6.01 -9.29 0.50
C ARG A 222 -7.33 -8.60 0.87
N TYR A 223 -8.15 -9.27 1.67
CA TYR A 223 -9.40 -8.69 2.16
C TYR A 223 -9.19 -7.50 3.09
N GLN A 224 -10.00 -6.44 2.90
CA GLN A 224 -9.94 -5.21 3.69
C GLN A 224 -11.28 -4.92 4.35
N LYS A 225 -11.28 -4.78 5.69
CA LYS A 225 -12.50 -4.47 6.44
C LYS A 225 -13.15 -3.15 5.98
N LYS A 226 -12.36 -2.16 5.62
CA LYS A 226 -12.85 -0.85 5.14
C LYS A 226 -13.58 -0.93 3.80
N LEU A 227 -13.35 -1.99 3.03
CA LEU A 227 -14.01 -2.27 1.76
C LEU A 227 -15.13 -3.32 1.94
N GLY A 228 -15.81 -3.36 3.08
CA GLY A 228 -16.84 -4.35 3.33
C GLY A 228 -16.32 -5.79 3.34
N CYS A 229 -15.06 -6.00 3.74
CA CYS A 229 -14.37 -7.30 3.71
C CYS A 229 -14.14 -7.86 2.29
N MET A 230 -14.12 -7.00 1.29
CA MET A 230 -13.70 -7.32 -0.09
C MET A 230 -12.22 -7.06 -0.29
N THR A 231 -11.65 -7.59 -1.38
CA THR A 231 -10.36 -7.16 -1.91
C THR A 231 -10.53 -5.82 -2.63
N PRO A 232 -9.47 -5.03 -2.86
CA PRO A 232 -9.53 -3.86 -3.71
C PRO A 232 -10.14 -4.12 -5.09
N ALA A 233 -9.73 -5.21 -5.76
CA ALA A 233 -10.24 -5.59 -7.08
C ALA A 233 -11.73 -5.94 -7.05
N GLU A 234 -12.18 -6.72 -6.06
CA GLU A 234 -13.60 -7.05 -5.88
C GLU A 234 -14.45 -5.79 -5.64
N PHE A 235 -13.95 -4.87 -4.80
CA PHE A 235 -14.66 -3.64 -4.48
C PHE A 235 -14.84 -2.76 -5.71
N ILE A 236 -13.79 -2.56 -6.51
CA ILE A 236 -13.84 -1.79 -7.75
C ILE A 236 -14.79 -2.43 -8.76
N ALA A 237 -14.73 -3.76 -8.95
CA ALA A 237 -15.60 -4.49 -9.86
C ALA A 237 -17.09 -4.43 -9.44
N ALA A 238 -17.37 -4.46 -8.14
CA ALA A 238 -18.73 -4.33 -7.61
C ALA A 238 -19.33 -2.94 -7.81
N SER A 239 -18.49 -1.90 -7.84
CA SER A 239 -18.89 -0.50 -7.98
C SER A 239 -19.02 -0.04 -9.44
N ALA A 240 -18.55 -0.83 -10.39
CA ALA A 240 -18.65 -0.55 -11.83
C ALA A 240 -19.98 -1.03 -12.46
N LYS A 241 -20.85 -1.66 -11.65
CA LYS A 241 -22.20 -2.10 -12.01
C LYS A 241 -23.23 -1.07 -11.58
#